data_eb9a8a7bd9367125c0d3f55eeca049aa
#
_entry.id   eb9a8a7bd9367125c0d3f55eeca049aa
#
_cell.length_a   1.000
_cell.length_b   1.000
_cell.length_c   1.000
_cell.angle_alpha   90.00
_cell.angle_beta   90.00
_cell.angle_gamma   90.00
#
_symmetry.space_group_name_H-M   'P 1'
#
loop_
_entity.id
_entity.type
_entity.pdbx_description
1 polymer ?
#
loop_
_entity_poly.entity_id
_entity_poly.type
_entity_poly.pdbx_seq_one_letter_code
_entity_poly.pdbx_strand_id
1 'polypeptide(L)'
;MKNILADSQASTLHDFAHRRVLLAFDFDGTLAPIVRNPAVATMRARTSSLLTKVAKVYPCVVISGRSRVDVMKKVAAIPLRAVIGSHGMEPSRNLRNAHWLAALWHAQLASTLPHIAGVVLEDKGVSLAVHYRQARARAAVRRLVLIAAADLDNARIVEGKMVVNILPAGAPDKSTALLVLCKRLRCESAIYVGDDDNDEDVFALARQGRLLGIRISRSSRSQAAYFLPSQAAIDQLLVRLLEAREERD
;
A
#
# COMPACT_ATOMS: atom_id res chain seq x y z
N MET A 1 12.70 -8.96 -12.64
CA MET A 1 11.74 -7.87 -12.87
C MET A 1 12.02 -7.19 -14.20
N LYS A 2 10.98 -6.92 -15.00
CA LYS A 2 11.05 -6.21 -16.28
C LYS A 2 10.46 -4.80 -16.11
N ASN A 3 10.99 -3.80 -16.83
CA ASN A 3 10.40 -2.47 -16.84
C ASN A 3 9.08 -2.52 -17.62
N ILE A 4 7.94 -2.29 -16.95
CA ILE A 4 6.61 -2.37 -17.59
C ILE A 4 6.41 -1.30 -18.67
N LEU A 5 7.17 -0.21 -18.60
CA LEU A 5 7.12 0.87 -19.59
C LEU A 5 8.01 0.63 -20.82
N ALA A 6 8.78 -0.46 -20.86
CA ALA A 6 9.54 -0.80 -22.05
C ALA A 6 8.60 -1.26 -23.18
N ASP A 7 8.95 -0.95 -24.42
CA ASP A 7 8.14 -1.30 -25.60
C ASP A 7 7.90 -2.80 -25.72
N SER A 8 8.88 -3.62 -25.31
CA SER A 8 8.76 -5.09 -25.24
C SER A 8 7.70 -5.59 -24.24
N GLN A 9 7.14 -4.74 -23.41
CA GLN A 9 6.09 -5.07 -22.45
C GLN A 9 4.74 -4.37 -22.79
N ALA A 10 4.66 -3.65 -23.90
CA ALA A 10 3.45 -2.94 -24.32
C ALA A 10 2.25 -3.90 -24.47
N SER A 11 2.46 -5.07 -25.11
CA SER A 11 1.41 -6.10 -25.25
C SER A 11 0.91 -6.61 -23.90
N THR A 12 1.81 -6.82 -22.92
CA THR A 12 1.41 -7.28 -21.58
C THR A 12 0.49 -6.27 -20.90
N LEU A 13 0.84 -4.98 -20.94
CA LEU A 13 0.02 -3.93 -20.35
C LEU A 13 -1.32 -3.80 -21.08
N HIS A 14 -1.29 -3.82 -22.39
CA HIS A 14 -2.48 -3.78 -23.26
C HIS A 14 -3.43 -4.94 -22.94
N ASP A 15 -2.94 -6.19 -22.88
CA ASP A 15 -3.76 -7.36 -22.58
C ASP A 15 -4.47 -7.26 -21.23
N PHE A 16 -3.78 -6.74 -20.19
CA PHE A 16 -4.41 -6.51 -18.89
C PHE A 16 -5.41 -5.35 -18.94
N ALA A 17 -5.09 -4.26 -19.61
CA ALA A 17 -5.94 -3.07 -19.73
C ALA A 17 -7.28 -3.36 -20.40
N HIS A 18 -7.33 -4.33 -21.33
CA HIS A 18 -8.55 -4.71 -22.04
C HIS A 18 -9.45 -5.71 -21.30
N ARG A 19 -8.98 -6.32 -20.23
CA ARG A 19 -9.79 -7.20 -19.37
C ARG A 19 -10.75 -6.39 -18.49
N ARG A 20 -11.63 -7.08 -17.78
CA ARG A 20 -12.34 -6.51 -16.62
C ARG A 20 -11.36 -6.40 -15.44
N VAL A 21 -10.48 -5.41 -15.53
CA VAL A 21 -9.34 -5.23 -14.62
C VAL A 21 -9.65 -4.23 -13.51
N LEU A 22 -9.24 -4.56 -12.28
CA LEU A 22 -9.18 -3.64 -11.15
C LEU A 22 -7.81 -2.99 -11.09
N LEU A 23 -7.75 -1.66 -11.08
CA LEU A 23 -6.51 -0.94 -10.80
C LEU A 23 -6.43 -0.64 -9.30
N ALA A 24 -5.42 -1.18 -8.65
CA ALA A 24 -5.20 -1.03 -7.23
C ALA A 24 -3.81 -0.42 -6.97
N PHE A 25 -3.77 0.56 -6.08
CA PHE A 25 -2.56 1.31 -5.79
C PHE A 25 -2.32 1.37 -4.29
N ASP A 26 -1.06 1.21 -3.87
CA ASP A 26 -0.64 1.74 -2.59
C ASP A 26 -0.55 3.28 -2.65
N PHE A 27 -0.45 3.95 -1.51
CA PHE A 27 -0.43 5.41 -1.44
C PHE A 27 1.00 5.97 -1.30
N ASP A 28 1.68 5.66 -0.20
CA ASP A 28 2.99 6.20 0.13
C ASP A 28 4.11 5.55 -0.69
N GLY A 29 4.91 6.33 -1.40
CA GLY A 29 5.95 5.79 -2.28
C GLY A 29 5.43 5.32 -3.64
N THR A 30 4.10 5.26 -3.81
CA THR A 30 3.42 4.85 -5.05
C THR A 30 2.66 6.01 -5.68
N LEU A 31 1.51 6.41 -5.15
CA LEU A 31 0.77 7.59 -5.64
C LEU A 31 1.37 8.90 -5.14
N ALA A 32 1.83 8.94 -3.91
CA ALA A 32 2.51 10.08 -3.30
C ALA A 32 4.00 9.77 -3.06
N PRO A 33 4.90 10.74 -3.23
CA PRO A 33 6.31 10.53 -2.89
C PRO A 33 6.49 10.34 -1.39
N ILE A 34 7.52 9.55 -1.00
CA ILE A 34 7.90 9.43 0.41
C ILE A 34 8.51 10.74 0.88
N VAL A 35 7.96 11.30 1.96
CA VAL A 35 8.41 12.54 2.59
C VAL A 35 8.84 12.31 4.05
N ARG A 36 9.57 13.27 4.64
CA ARG A 36 10.03 13.17 6.04
C ARG A 36 8.85 13.10 7.03
N ASN A 37 7.86 13.96 6.84
CA ASN A 37 6.66 13.99 7.67
C ASN A 37 5.50 13.34 6.90
N PRO A 38 5.05 12.13 7.28
CA PRO A 38 3.96 11.44 6.59
C PRO A 38 2.65 12.23 6.52
N ALA A 39 2.38 13.11 7.49
CA ALA A 39 1.14 13.89 7.51
C ALA A 39 0.99 14.81 6.28
N VAL A 40 2.12 15.34 5.76
CA VAL A 40 2.12 16.23 4.59
C VAL A 40 2.27 15.51 3.25
N ALA A 41 2.36 14.17 3.25
CA ALA A 41 2.43 13.42 2.01
C ALA A 41 1.19 13.68 1.15
N THR A 42 1.41 14.04 -0.11
CA THR A 42 0.34 14.31 -1.08
C THR A 42 0.79 13.90 -2.47
N MET A 43 -0.16 13.54 -3.31
CA MET A 43 0.11 13.29 -4.73
C MET A 43 0.56 14.57 -5.43
N ARG A 44 1.40 14.43 -6.45
CA ARG A 44 1.67 15.52 -7.39
C ARG A 44 0.39 15.88 -8.15
N ALA A 45 0.20 17.14 -8.48
CA ALA A 45 -0.97 17.61 -9.22
C ALA A 45 -1.22 16.81 -10.51
N ARG A 46 -0.13 16.49 -11.25
CA ARG A 46 -0.18 15.66 -12.46
C ARG A 46 -0.68 14.25 -12.16
N THR A 47 -0.14 13.58 -11.14
CA THR A 47 -0.56 12.23 -10.73
C THR A 47 -2.04 12.22 -10.35
N SER A 48 -2.50 13.20 -9.57
CA SER A 48 -3.90 13.32 -9.16
C SER A 48 -4.83 13.51 -10.36
N SER A 49 -4.46 14.41 -11.30
CA SER A 49 -5.23 14.65 -12.52
C SER A 49 -5.33 13.40 -13.41
N LEU A 50 -4.22 12.69 -13.63
CA LEU A 50 -4.19 11.46 -14.41
C LEU A 50 -5.01 10.34 -13.75
N LEU A 51 -4.84 10.14 -12.43
CA LEU A 51 -5.59 9.12 -11.71
C LEU A 51 -7.10 9.41 -11.73
N THR A 52 -7.49 10.69 -11.68
CA THR A 52 -8.89 11.09 -11.82
C THR A 52 -9.46 10.70 -13.19
N LYS A 53 -8.69 10.86 -14.27
CA LYS A 53 -9.10 10.42 -15.62
C LYS A 53 -9.20 8.90 -15.70
N VAL A 54 -8.18 8.19 -15.21
CA VAL A 54 -8.12 6.72 -15.18
C VAL A 54 -9.29 6.14 -14.38
N ALA A 55 -9.64 6.73 -13.22
CA ALA A 55 -10.72 6.27 -12.37
C ALA A 55 -12.14 6.46 -12.97
N LYS A 56 -12.27 7.23 -14.05
CA LYS A 56 -13.53 7.33 -14.84
C LYS A 56 -13.72 6.16 -15.77
N VAL A 57 -12.64 5.57 -16.28
CA VAL A 57 -12.67 4.51 -17.30
C VAL A 57 -12.33 3.12 -16.76
N TYR A 58 -11.68 3.05 -15.57
CA TYR A 58 -11.38 1.82 -14.85
C TYR A 58 -11.91 1.85 -13.43
N PRO A 59 -12.32 0.71 -12.85
CA PRO A 59 -12.49 0.60 -11.40
C PRO A 59 -11.14 0.75 -10.72
N CYS A 60 -10.95 1.86 -9.96
CA CYS A 60 -9.73 2.17 -9.23
C CYS A 60 -9.97 2.10 -7.73
N VAL A 61 -8.99 1.57 -6.99
CA VAL A 61 -8.99 1.49 -5.53
C VAL A 61 -7.62 1.86 -4.97
N VAL A 62 -7.60 2.33 -3.72
CA VAL A 62 -6.36 2.52 -2.96
C VAL A 62 -6.37 1.58 -1.76
N ILE A 63 -5.25 0.86 -1.53
CA ILE A 63 -5.05 -0.04 -0.40
C ILE A 63 -3.76 0.39 0.31
N SER A 64 -3.87 0.97 1.50
CA SER A 64 -2.76 1.65 2.18
C SER A 64 -2.56 1.16 3.62
N GLY A 65 -1.32 1.32 4.12
CA GLY A 65 -1.00 1.15 5.53
C GLY A 65 -1.45 2.29 6.44
N ARG A 66 -1.89 3.43 5.86
CA ARG A 66 -2.49 4.53 6.61
C ARG A 66 -3.89 4.17 7.10
N SER A 67 -4.39 4.89 8.11
CA SER A 67 -5.82 4.81 8.43
C SER A 67 -6.66 5.21 7.22
N ARG A 68 -7.82 4.57 7.07
CA ARG A 68 -8.74 4.87 5.96
C ARG A 68 -9.14 6.36 5.93
N VAL A 69 -9.36 6.96 7.11
CA VAL A 69 -9.75 8.38 7.23
C VAL A 69 -8.67 9.30 6.66
N ASP A 70 -7.39 9.03 6.96
CA ASP A 70 -6.28 9.83 6.44
C ASP A 70 -6.17 9.71 4.90
N VAL A 71 -6.20 8.48 4.37
CA VAL A 71 -6.15 8.29 2.90
C VAL A 71 -7.32 8.95 2.20
N MET A 72 -8.55 8.82 2.73
CA MET A 72 -9.74 9.44 2.13
C MET A 72 -9.62 10.95 1.99
N LYS A 73 -9.02 11.63 2.97
CA LYS A 73 -8.75 13.08 2.88
C LYS A 73 -7.81 13.41 1.73
N LYS A 74 -6.80 12.56 1.50
CA LYS A 74 -5.75 12.77 0.48
C LYS A 74 -6.22 12.45 -0.95
N VAL A 75 -7.25 11.63 -1.11
CA VAL A 75 -7.79 11.19 -2.41
C VAL A 75 -9.24 11.67 -2.65
N ALA A 76 -9.74 12.62 -1.86
CA ALA A 76 -11.14 13.02 -1.84
C ALA A 76 -11.71 13.45 -3.22
N ALA A 77 -10.89 14.03 -4.08
CA ALA A 77 -11.30 14.50 -5.41
C ALA A 77 -11.30 13.40 -6.49
N ILE A 78 -10.87 12.17 -6.17
CA ILE A 78 -10.72 11.09 -7.14
C ILE A 78 -11.90 10.11 -7.02
N PRO A 79 -12.59 9.75 -8.12
CA PRO A 79 -13.75 8.86 -8.08
C PRO A 79 -13.36 7.39 -7.91
N LEU A 80 -12.69 7.08 -6.80
CA LEU A 80 -12.28 5.71 -6.44
C LEU A 80 -13.49 4.85 -6.07
N ARG A 81 -13.45 3.57 -6.44
CA ARG A 81 -14.47 2.58 -6.05
C ARG A 81 -14.38 2.16 -4.60
N ALA A 82 -13.16 2.20 -4.02
CA ALA A 82 -12.94 1.94 -2.61
C ALA A 82 -11.60 2.53 -2.14
N VAL A 83 -11.54 2.83 -0.85
CA VAL A 83 -10.31 3.12 -0.12
C VAL A 83 -10.24 2.16 1.07
N ILE A 84 -9.16 1.41 1.14
CA ILE A 84 -8.86 0.45 2.19
C ILE A 84 -7.68 0.98 2.99
N GLY A 85 -7.85 1.09 4.31
CA GLY A 85 -6.83 1.55 5.24
C GLY A 85 -6.27 0.42 6.10
N SER A 86 -5.29 0.78 6.95
CA SER A 86 -4.72 -0.10 7.97
C SER A 86 -4.34 -1.48 7.42
N HIS A 87 -3.59 -1.49 6.30
CA HIS A 87 -3.08 -2.70 5.61
C HIS A 87 -4.16 -3.71 5.16
N GLY A 88 -5.40 -3.30 4.98
CA GLY A 88 -6.48 -4.20 4.58
C GLY A 88 -7.62 -4.30 5.59
N MET A 89 -7.44 -3.78 6.80
CA MET A 89 -8.41 -3.91 7.88
C MET A 89 -9.64 -3.01 7.75
N GLU A 90 -9.51 -1.82 7.14
CA GLU A 90 -10.57 -0.81 7.08
C GLU A 90 -11.11 -0.64 5.64
N PRO A 91 -12.44 -0.56 5.47
CA PRO A 91 -13.47 -0.59 6.50
C PRO A 91 -13.83 -2.02 6.93
N SER A 92 -14.05 -2.21 8.22
CA SER A 92 -14.62 -3.44 8.77
C SER A 92 -15.75 -3.12 9.75
N ARG A 93 -16.75 -4.01 9.83
CA ARG A 93 -17.86 -3.85 10.77
C ARG A 93 -17.51 -4.26 12.20
N ASN A 94 -16.46 -5.04 12.39
CA ASN A 94 -16.08 -5.55 13.71
C ASN A 94 -14.61 -5.21 14.01
N LEU A 95 -14.35 -3.95 14.37
CA LEU A 95 -13.03 -3.46 14.77
C LEU A 95 -12.85 -3.35 16.29
N ARG A 96 -13.86 -3.75 17.10
CA ARG A 96 -13.81 -3.63 18.58
C ARG A 96 -12.56 -4.30 19.16
N ASN A 97 -12.31 -5.56 18.76
CA ASN A 97 -11.16 -6.31 19.23
C ASN A 97 -9.84 -5.67 18.78
N ALA A 98 -9.79 -5.15 17.55
CA ALA A 98 -8.61 -4.45 17.04
C ALA A 98 -8.33 -3.15 17.82
N HIS A 99 -9.36 -2.36 18.13
CA HIS A 99 -9.21 -1.19 18.99
C HIS A 99 -8.72 -1.54 20.38
N TRP A 100 -9.29 -2.59 20.99
CA TRP A 100 -8.87 -3.03 22.32
C TRP A 100 -7.42 -3.51 22.33
N LEU A 101 -7.00 -4.34 21.36
CA LEU A 101 -5.63 -4.80 21.22
C LEU A 101 -4.66 -3.63 20.99
N ALA A 102 -5.00 -2.69 20.12
CA ALA A 102 -4.16 -1.52 19.84
C ALA A 102 -3.97 -0.67 21.11
N ALA A 103 -5.02 -0.44 21.91
CA ALA A 103 -4.93 0.30 23.17
C ALA A 103 -4.05 -0.45 24.19
N LEU A 104 -4.18 -1.78 24.31
CA LEU A 104 -3.36 -2.61 25.19
C LEU A 104 -1.89 -2.53 24.79
N TRP A 105 -1.55 -2.76 23.53
CA TRP A 105 -0.18 -2.68 23.03
C TRP A 105 0.41 -1.28 23.16
N HIS A 106 -0.42 -0.24 22.91
CA HIS A 106 0.01 1.14 23.10
C HIS A 106 0.45 1.38 24.55
N ALA A 107 -0.32 0.94 25.54
CA ALA A 107 0.03 1.08 26.94
C ALA A 107 1.33 0.34 27.29
N GLN A 108 1.56 -0.86 26.75
CA GLN A 108 2.79 -1.65 26.94
C GLN A 108 4.02 -0.97 26.31
N LEU A 109 3.89 -0.44 25.10
CA LEU A 109 5.01 0.15 24.37
C LEU A 109 5.30 1.61 24.79
N ALA A 110 4.30 2.34 25.25
CA ALA A 110 4.41 3.75 25.60
C ALA A 110 5.40 4.05 26.73
N SER A 111 5.66 3.07 27.60
CA SER A 111 6.63 3.19 28.69
C SER A 111 8.09 3.06 28.22
N THR A 112 8.34 2.43 27.08
CA THR A 112 9.69 2.06 26.63
C THR A 112 10.11 2.79 25.37
N LEU A 113 9.29 2.76 24.32
CA LEU A 113 9.70 3.20 22.97
C LEU A 113 9.84 4.73 22.81
N PRO A 114 8.95 5.59 23.35
CA PRO A 114 9.07 7.05 23.17
C PRO A 114 10.32 7.66 23.79
N HIS A 115 10.96 6.97 24.73
CA HIS A 115 12.22 7.42 25.35
C HIS A 115 13.44 7.22 24.44
N ILE A 116 13.28 6.49 23.31
CA ILE A 116 14.36 6.30 22.35
C ILE A 116 14.36 7.48 21.37
N ALA A 117 15.42 8.23 21.31
CA ALA A 117 15.53 9.41 20.46
C ALA A 117 15.29 9.08 18.99
N GLY A 118 14.31 9.77 18.38
CA GLY A 118 13.93 9.61 16.99
C GLY A 118 12.94 8.47 16.72
N VAL A 119 12.36 7.89 17.78
CA VAL A 119 11.24 6.94 17.70
C VAL A 119 9.94 7.67 17.97
N VAL A 120 8.91 7.37 17.17
CA VAL A 120 7.55 7.86 17.33
C VAL A 120 6.59 6.67 17.30
N LEU A 121 5.83 6.51 18.37
CA LEU A 121 4.73 5.55 18.45
C LEU A 121 3.44 6.24 17.99
N GLU A 122 2.89 5.78 16.88
CA GLU A 122 1.63 6.27 16.29
C GLU A 122 0.51 5.27 16.59
N ASP A 123 -0.57 5.77 17.20
CA ASP A 123 -1.82 5.03 17.33
C ASP A 123 -2.72 5.33 16.13
N LYS A 124 -3.04 4.29 15.34
CA LYS A 124 -3.97 4.35 14.19
C LYS A 124 -5.39 3.90 14.57
N GLY A 125 -5.66 3.71 15.85
CA GLY A 125 -6.92 3.24 16.39
C GLY A 125 -7.07 1.72 16.34
N VAL A 126 -6.84 1.07 15.21
CA VAL A 126 -6.99 -0.39 15.01
C VAL A 126 -5.66 -1.13 14.87
N SER A 127 -4.56 -0.39 14.88
CA SER A 127 -3.18 -0.88 14.76
C SER A 127 -2.23 0.18 15.28
N LEU A 128 -0.98 -0.17 15.51
CA LEU A 128 0.08 0.78 15.86
C LEU A 128 1.13 0.83 14.76
N ALA A 129 1.85 1.97 14.71
CA ALA A 129 3.06 2.08 13.91
C ALA A 129 4.19 2.70 14.73
N VAL A 130 5.35 2.05 14.73
CA VAL A 130 6.55 2.56 15.39
C VAL A 130 7.51 3.08 14.32
N HIS A 131 7.58 4.39 14.18
CA HIS A 131 8.47 5.06 13.25
C HIS A 131 9.83 5.28 13.88
N TYR A 132 10.90 4.91 13.17
CA TYR A 132 12.28 5.10 13.63
C TYR A 132 13.18 5.80 12.57
N ARG A 133 12.57 6.47 11.61
CA ARG A 133 13.27 7.17 10.51
C ARG A 133 14.23 8.25 11.02
N GLN A 134 13.88 8.91 12.13
CA GLN A 134 14.68 9.98 12.73
C GLN A 134 15.74 9.48 13.73
N ALA A 135 15.75 8.19 14.01
CA ALA A 135 16.76 7.61 14.91
C ALA A 135 18.15 7.63 14.27
N ARG A 136 19.19 7.94 15.05
CA ARG A 136 20.59 7.95 14.59
C ARG A 136 21.09 6.52 14.33
N ALA A 137 20.85 5.59 15.24
CA ALA A 137 21.27 4.18 15.15
C ALA A 137 20.11 3.29 14.66
N ARG A 138 19.63 3.52 13.42
CA ARG A 138 18.40 2.92 12.87
C ARG A 138 18.34 1.39 12.96
N ALA A 139 19.46 0.69 12.69
CA ALA A 139 19.51 -0.76 12.74
C ALA A 139 19.35 -1.30 14.18
N ALA A 140 20.00 -0.67 15.15
CA ALA A 140 19.87 -1.03 16.56
C ALA A 140 18.46 -0.72 17.07
N VAL A 141 17.92 0.45 16.74
CA VAL A 141 16.55 0.85 17.12
C VAL A 141 15.52 -0.07 16.50
N ARG A 142 15.65 -0.42 15.19
CA ARG A 142 14.77 -1.41 14.56
C ARG A 142 14.75 -2.72 15.33
N ARG A 143 15.92 -3.23 15.73
CA ARG A 143 16.04 -4.48 16.52
C ARG A 143 15.32 -4.37 17.86
N LEU A 144 15.49 -3.25 18.59
CA LEU A 144 14.80 -3.01 19.86
C LEU A 144 13.27 -2.97 19.67
N VAL A 145 12.79 -2.27 18.65
CA VAL A 145 11.36 -2.19 18.32
C VAL A 145 10.80 -3.58 18.01
N LEU A 146 11.52 -4.40 17.22
CA LEU A 146 11.08 -5.75 16.88
C LEU A 146 11.05 -6.67 18.10
N ILE A 147 12.01 -6.57 19.00
CA ILE A 147 12.01 -7.32 20.28
C ILE A 147 10.79 -6.91 21.11
N ALA A 148 10.58 -5.61 21.32
CA ALA A 148 9.43 -5.12 22.11
C ALA A 148 8.08 -5.50 21.47
N ALA A 149 7.99 -5.53 20.14
CA ALA A 149 6.79 -5.93 19.44
C ALA A 149 6.54 -7.44 19.47
N ALA A 150 7.60 -8.26 19.51
CA ALA A 150 7.48 -9.72 19.57
C ALA A 150 6.86 -10.22 20.88
N ASP A 151 6.96 -9.44 21.96
CA ASP A 151 6.39 -9.76 23.27
C ASP A 151 4.88 -9.41 23.37
N LEU A 152 4.29 -8.87 22.31
CA LEU A 152 2.88 -8.49 22.30
C LEU A 152 1.97 -9.66 21.91
N ASP A 153 1.03 -9.98 22.78
CA ASP A 153 0.07 -11.05 22.53
C ASP A 153 -0.85 -10.72 21.34
N ASN A 154 -1.15 -11.74 20.53
CA ASN A 154 -2.04 -11.63 19.37
C ASN A 154 -1.65 -10.53 18.36
N ALA A 155 -0.36 -10.19 18.30
CA ALA A 155 0.19 -9.22 17.36
C ALA A 155 0.80 -9.89 16.13
N ARG A 156 0.55 -9.30 14.95
CA ARG A 156 1.26 -9.55 13.71
C ARG A 156 2.14 -8.34 13.38
N ILE A 157 3.42 -8.58 13.18
CA ILE A 157 4.39 -7.55 12.87
C ILE A 157 4.55 -7.45 11.34
N VAL A 158 4.40 -6.25 10.81
CA VAL A 158 4.59 -5.94 9.39
C VAL A 158 5.60 -4.81 9.27
N GLU A 159 6.78 -5.15 8.75
CA GLU A 159 7.83 -4.17 8.53
C GLU A 159 7.57 -3.34 7.28
N GLY A 160 7.99 -2.08 7.32
CA GLY A 160 7.97 -1.17 6.18
C GLY A 160 9.22 -0.28 6.20
N LYS A 161 9.28 0.70 5.30
CA LYS A 161 10.44 1.61 5.17
C LYS A 161 10.61 2.53 6.39
N MET A 162 11.44 2.11 7.34
CA MET A 162 11.71 2.80 8.61
C MET A 162 10.49 2.89 9.54
N VAL A 163 9.63 1.88 9.50
CA VAL A 163 8.46 1.71 10.34
C VAL A 163 8.23 0.24 10.65
N VAL A 164 7.75 -0.05 11.84
CA VAL A 164 7.21 -1.36 12.23
C VAL A 164 5.74 -1.17 12.51
N ASN A 165 4.86 -1.84 11.76
CA ASN A 165 3.43 -1.83 11.99
C ASN A 165 3.04 -3.05 12.82
N ILE A 166 2.14 -2.85 13.76
CA ILE A 166 1.65 -3.87 14.70
C ILE A 166 0.14 -3.98 14.50
N LEU A 167 -0.30 -5.13 14.00
CA LEU A 167 -1.69 -5.41 13.67
C LEU A 167 -2.18 -6.64 14.45
N PRO A 168 -3.49 -6.83 14.63
CA PRO A 168 -4.02 -8.09 15.16
C PRO A 168 -3.60 -9.30 14.31
N ALA A 169 -3.26 -10.41 14.95
CA ALA A 169 -2.73 -11.60 14.26
C ALA A 169 -3.65 -12.13 13.15
N GLY A 170 -4.96 -12.10 13.34
CA GLY A 170 -5.96 -12.51 12.35
C GLY A 170 -6.42 -11.40 11.41
N ALA A 171 -5.76 -10.23 11.41
CA ALA A 171 -6.16 -9.12 10.55
C ALA A 171 -5.95 -9.46 9.07
N PRO A 172 -6.87 -9.05 8.17
CA PRO A 172 -6.63 -9.13 6.74
C PRO A 172 -5.40 -8.30 6.36
N ASP A 173 -4.77 -8.68 5.26
CA ASP A 173 -3.67 -7.96 4.63
C ASP A 173 -4.11 -7.30 3.32
N LYS A 174 -3.18 -6.64 2.63
CA LYS A 174 -3.45 -6.00 1.34
C LYS A 174 -3.87 -7.00 0.26
N SER A 175 -3.35 -8.23 0.30
CA SER A 175 -3.69 -9.29 -0.66
C SER A 175 -5.13 -9.75 -0.50
N THR A 176 -5.54 -10.01 0.73
CA THR A 176 -6.93 -10.35 1.10
C THR A 176 -7.89 -9.23 0.68
N ALA A 177 -7.54 -7.97 0.96
CA ALA A 177 -8.35 -6.82 0.57
C ALA A 177 -8.50 -6.73 -0.96
N LEU A 178 -7.43 -6.95 -1.73
CA LEU A 178 -7.47 -6.95 -3.19
C LEU A 178 -8.42 -8.03 -3.73
N LEU A 179 -8.29 -9.26 -3.23
CA LEU A 179 -9.13 -10.39 -3.66
C LEU A 179 -10.64 -10.14 -3.38
N VAL A 180 -10.95 -9.61 -2.19
CA VAL A 180 -12.33 -9.24 -1.83
C VAL A 180 -12.86 -8.15 -2.76
N LEU A 181 -12.04 -7.15 -3.09
CA LEU A 181 -12.42 -6.06 -4.00
C LEU A 181 -12.62 -6.57 -5.44
N CYS A 182 -11.74 -7.43 -5.95
CA CYS A 182 -11.91 -8.06 -7.27
C CYS A 182 -13.25 -8.79 -7.35
N LYS A 183 -13.58 -9.61 -6.34
CA LYS A 183 -14.86 -10.32 -6.27
C LYS A 183 -16.05 -9.35 -6.22
N ARG A 184 -15.99 -8.34 -5.34
CA ARG A 184 -17.09 -7.37 -5.15
C ARG A 184 -17.35 -6.53 -6.39
N LEU A 185 -16.28 -6.13 -7.10
CA LEU A 185 -16.36 -5.30 -8.31
C LEU A 185 -16.47 -6.13 -9.59
N ARG A 186 -16.54 -7.47 -9.46
CA ARG A 186 -16.64 -8.43 -10.56
C ARG A 186 -15.50 -8.27 -11.58
N CYS A 187 -14.28 -7.97 -11.10
CA CYS A 187 -13.09 -7.90 -11.91
C CYS A 187 -12.43 -9.28 -12.03
N GLU A 188 -12.01 -9.64 -13.23
CA GLU A 188 -11.38 -10.94 -13.55
C GLU A 188 -9.89 -10.92 -13.28
N SER A 189 -9.30 -9.74 -13.30
CA SER A 189 -7.87 -9.50 -13.10
C SER A 189 -7.63 -8.19 -12.34
N ALA A 190 -6.40 -7.99 -11.90
CA ALA A 190 -5.99 -6.76 -11.26
C ALA A 190 -4.61 -6.30 -11.77
N ILE A 191 -4.38 -5.00 -11.78
CA ILE A 191 -3.06 -4.37 -11.82
C ILE A 191 -2.85 -3.76 -10.44
N TYR A 192 -1.80 -4.18 -9.73
CA TYR A 192 -1.43 -3.63 -8.44
C TYR A 192 -0.07 -2.94 -8.53
N VAL A 193 -0.01 -1.71 -8.02
CA VAL A 193 1.23 -0.92 -7.94
C VAL A 193 1.54 -0.63 -6.48
N GLY A 194 2.75 -0.98 -6.03
CA GLY A 194 3.23 -0.78 -4.68
C GLY A 194 4.75 -0.55 -4.63
N ASP A 195 5.28 -0.14 -3.48
CA ASP A 195 6.70 0.24 -3.36
C ASP A 195 7.42 -0.45 -2.19
N ASP A 196 6.70 -1.04 -1.24
CA ASP A 196 7.22 -1.50 0.03
C ASP A 196 7.17 -3.03 0.18
N ASP A 197 7.76 -3.52 1.26
CA ASP A 197 7.79 -4.95 1.58
C ASP A 197 6.41 -5.48 1.99
N ASN A 198 5.53 -4.62 2.50
CA ASN A 198 4.13 -4.97 2.79
C ASN A 198 3.25 -5.15 1.54
N ASP A 199 3.77 -4.88 0.34
CA ASP A 199 3.11 -5.15 -0.94
C ASP A 199 3.47 -6.54 -1.50
N GLU A 200 4.48 -7.20 -0.91
CA GLU A 200 4.94 -8.51 -1.40
C GLU A 200 3.86 -9.60 -1.26
N ASP A 201 3.00 -9.52 -0.25
CA ASP A 201 1.84 -10.42 -0.11
C ASP A 201 0.90 -10.30 -1.32
N VAL A 202 0.75 -9.10 -1.88
CA VAL A 202 -0.01 -8.89 -3.11
C VAL A 202 0.76 -9.39 -4.32
N PHE A 203 2.05 -9.08 -4.44
CA PHE A 203 2.86 -9.53 -5.57
C PHE A 203 2.94 -11.05 -5.66
N ALA A 204 2.89 -11.77 -4.55
CA ALA A 204 2.84 -13.22 -4.50
C ALA A 204 1.62 -13.82 -5.23
N LEU A 205 0.49 -13.09 -5.30
CA LEU A 205 -0.70 -13.53 -6.03
C LEU A 205 -0.51 -13.57 -7.55
N ALA A 206 0.52 -12.90 -8.10
CA ALA A 206 0.77 -12.85 -9.55
C ALA A 206 1.00 -14.25 -10.18
N ARG A 207 1.42 -15.24 -9.39
CA ARG A 207 1.60 -16.63 -9.82
C ARG A 207 0.33 -17.26 -10.40
N GLN A 208 -0.84 -16.71 -10.11
CA GLN A 208 -2.13 -17.20 -10.61
C GLN A 208 -2.53 -16.64 -11.99
N GLY A 209 -1.69 -15.79 -12.61
CA GLY A 209 -1.93 -15.23 -13.95
C GLY A 209 -3.05 -14.16 -14.03
N ARG A 210 -3.66 -13.80 -12.90
CA ARG A 210 -4.75 -12.81 -12.81
C ARG A 210 -4.30 -11.47 -12.24
N LEU A 211 -3.05 -11.36 -11.80
CA LEU A 211 -2.48 -10.14 -11.24
C LEU A 211 -1.24 -9.73 -12.02
N LEU A 212 -1.22 -8.46 -12.44
CA LEU A 212 -0.03 -7.77 -12.90
C LEU A 212 0.52 -6.94 -11.72
N GLY A 213 1.51 -7.51 -11.02
CA GLY A 213 2.19 -6.83 -9.91
C GLY A 213 3.33 -5.95 -10.42
N ILE A 214 3.29 -4.66 -10.09
CA ILE A 214 4.28 -3.66 -10.52
C ILE A 214 4.87 -2.98 -9.28
N ARG A 215 6.17 -3.16 -9.05
CA ARG A 215 6.87 -2.50 -7.94
C ARG A 215 7.44 -1.14 -8.37
N ILE A 216 7.36 -0.15 -7.51
CA ILE A 216 8.12 1.08 -7.66
C ILE A 216 9.59 0.79 -7.32
N SER A 217 10.48 1.04 -8.24
CA SER A 217 11.90 0.72 -8.21
C SER A 217 12.20 -0.79 -8.24
N ARG A 218 13.30 -1.14 -8.87
CA ARG A 218 13.74 -2.53 -9.01
C ARG A 218 14.26 -3.07 -7.67
N SER A 219 13.86 -4.29 -7.31
CA SER A 219 14.38 -5.02 -6.15
C SER A 219 14.63 -6.47 -6.50
N SER A 220 15.80 -7.00 -6.14
CA SER A 220 16.12 -8.43 -6.35
C SER A 220 15.36 -9.36 -5.39
N ARG A 221 14.81 -8.82 -4.31
CA ARG A 221 14.08 -9.58 -3.29
C ARG A 221 12.56 -9.59 -3.50
N SER A 222 12.06 -8.80 -4.47
CA SER A 222 10.63 -8.70 -4.72
C SER A 222 10.09 -9.84 -5.57
N GLN A 223 8.86 -10.25 -5.28
CA GLN A 223 8.08 -11.21 -6.07
C GLN A 223 7.37 -10.54 -7.27
N ALA A 224 7.38 -9.22 -7.38
CA ALA A 224 6.83 -8.52 -8.53
C ALA A 224 7.58 -8.89 -9.81
N ALA A 225 6.85 -9.26 -10.87
CA ALA A 225 7.43 -9.53 -12.17
C ALA A 225 7.88 -8.26 -12.89
N TYR A 226 7.24 -7.13 -12.59
CA TYR A 226 7.46 -5.85 -13.25
C TYR A 226 7.81 -4.75 -12.27
N PHE A 227 8.43 -3.68 -12.80
CA PHE A 227 8.75 -2.49 -12.02
C PHE A 227 8.57 -1.21 -12.82
N LEU A 228 8.38 -0.09 -12.12
CA LEU A 228 8.52 1.27 -12.61
C LEU A 228 9.89 1.82 -12.15
N PRO A 229 10.64 2.55 -13.00
CA PRO A 229 11.97 3.05 -12.65
C PRO A 229 11.99 3.95 -11.41
N SER A 230 10.94 4.70 -11.18
CA SER A 230 10.78 5.63 -10.07
C SER A 230 9.33 5.85 -9.73
N GLN A 231 9.06 6.46 -8.57
CA GLN A 231 7.71 6.89 -8.17
C GLN A 231 7.09 7.86 -9.22
N ALA A 232 7.88 8.72 -9.81
CA ALA A 232 7.40 9.65 -10.83
C ALA A 232 6.93 8.96 -12.11
N ALA A 233 7.43 7.76 -12.41
CA ALA A 233 7.03 6.99 -13.58
C ALA A 233 5.60 6.44 -13.51
N ILE A 234 4.92 6.55 -12.35
CA ILE A 234 3.49 6.24 -12.22
C ILE A 234 2.65 7.06 -13.22
N ASP A 235 3.04 8.31 -13.49
CA ASP A 235 2.34 9.17 -14.43
C ASP A 235 2.34 8.58 -15.85
N GLN A 236 3.47 8.00 -16.28
CA GLN A 236 3.58 7.36 -17.59
C GLN A 236 2.73 6.08 -17.65
N LEU A 237 2.68 5.29 -16.56
CA LEU A 237 1.80 4.13 -16.49
C LEU A 237 0.33 4.54 -16.62
N LEU A 238 -0.09 5.60 -15.91
CA LEU A 238 -1.46 6.10 -15.97
C LEU A 238 -1.83 6.59 -17.39
N VAL A 239 -0.89 7.26 -18.09
CA VAL A 239 -1.09 7.66 -19.49
C VAL A 239 -1.27 6.45 -20.39
N ARG A 240 -0.39 5.45 -20.33
CA ARG A 240 -0.50 4.25 -21.15
C ARG A 240 -1.80 3.45 -20.88
N LEU A 241 -2.29 3.44 -19.65
CA LEU A 241 -3.58 2.82 -19.32
C LEU A 241 -4.76 3.58 -19.97
N LEU A 242 -4.69 4.93 -20.06
CA LEU A 242 -5.70 5.71 -20.75
C LEU A 242 -5.67 5.44 -22.25
N GLU A 243 -4.49 5.51 -22.88
CA GLU A 243 -4.29 5.21 -24.31
C GLU A 243 -4.83 3.83 -24.68
N ALA A 244 -4.47 2.80 -23.91
CA ALA A 244 -4.96 1.43 -24.13
C ALA A 244 -6.49 1.31 -24.01
N ARG A 245 -7.17 2.21 -23.32
CA ARG A 245 -8.65 2.17 -23.21
C ARG A 245 -9.32 2.90 -24.35
N GLU A 246 -8.70 3.98 -24.86
CA GLU A 246 -9.20 4.75 -26.01
C GLU A 246 -9.12 3.93 -27.32
N GLU A 247 -8.14 3.02 -27.44
CA GLU A 247 -8.02 2.11 -28.60
C GLU A 247 -9.15 1.06 -28.68
N ARG A 248 -10.00 0.95 -27.65
CA ARG A 248 -11.10 -0.01 -27.58
C ARG A 248 -12.44 0.54 -28.04
N ASP A 249 -12.62 1.85 -27.99
CA ASP A 249 -13.86 2.54 -28.36
C ASP A 249 -13.82 2.94 -29.85
#